data_ef39e81a8700c38afbc44a3b8b4e2c5e
#
_entry.id   ef39e81a8700c38afbc44a3b8b4e2c5e
#
_cell.length_a   1.000
_cell.length_b   1.000
_cell.length_c   1.000
_cell.angle_alpha   90.00
_cell.angle_beta   90.00
_cell.angle_gamma   90.00
#
_symmetry.space_group_name_H-M   'P 1'
#
loop_
_entity.id
_entity.type
_entity.pdbx_description
1 polymer ?
#
loop_
_entity_poly.entity_id
_entity_poly.type
_entity_poly.pdbx_seq_one_letter_code
_entity_poly.pdbx_strand_id
1 'polypeptide(L)'
;MNNEYLIIFYAKNDSALVRLNRGVIFRTQPGGEFTLEELKELAMNPLNVEKGFAPLIHPSNAEGKTKQIIKRHNKMTWLWIDIDSGNKPLSEVIEICKTYQITNAVIYSSASACREKAGITQGYRWRIVILPNLSLSVDDWKTMQVSLASIFGGGFEACRIQQGFYAPSCCDEGYYEYSLI
;
A
#
# COMPACT_ATOMS: atom_id res chain seq x y z
N MET A 1 -3.45 -20.33 -12.74
CA MET A 1 -3.11 -18.98 -12.22
C MET A 1 -3.20 -19.07 -10.72
N ASN A 2 -2.09 -18.95 -10.01
CA ASN A 2 -2.13 -18.91 -8.55
C ASN A 2 -2.68 -17.57 -8.13
N ASN A 3 -3.91 -17.55 -7.59
CA ASN A 3 -4.44 -16.36 -6.95
C ASN A 3 -3.61 -16.12 -5.68
N GLU A 4 -2.67 -15.20 -5.75
CA GLU A 4 -1.97 -14.75 -4.56
C GLU A 4 -2.79 -13.66 -3.89
N TYR A 5 -3.29 -13.96 -2.70
CA TYR A 5 -4.16 -13.08 -1.93
C TYR A 5 -3.34 -12.15 -1.02
N LEU A 6 -3.79 -10.92 -0.93
CA LEU A 6 -3.41 -9.98 0.13
C LEU A 6 -4.32 -10.15 1.35
N ILE A 7 -3.80 -9.91 2.53
CA ILE A 7 -4.62 -9.89 3.73
C ILE A 7 -5.00 -8.46 4.08
N ILE A 8 -6.31 -8.24 4.21
CA ILE A 8 -6.86 -6.98 4.69
C ILE A 8 -6.83 -6.96 6.21
N PHE A 9 -6.21 -5.93 6.77
CA PHE A 9 -6.45 -5.54 8.15
C PHE A 9 -7.42 -4.35 8.15
N TYR A 10 -8.44 -4.43 8.99
CA TYR A 10 -9.43 -3.36 9.09
C TYR A 10 -8.80 -2.00 9.35
N ALA A 11 -9.48 -0.96 8.90
CA ALA A 11 -9.06 0.41 9.06
C ALA A 11 -8.71 0.75 10.52
N LYS A 12 -7.68 1.54 10.70
CA LYS A 12 -7.22 1.99 12.02
C LYS A 12 -8.31 2.74 12.79
N ASN A 13 -9.21 3.39 12.10
CA ASN A 13 -10.28 4.24 12.64
C ASN A 13 -11.69 3.67 12.36
N ASP A 14 -11.83 2.36 12.12
CA ASP A 14 -13.15 1.75 12.10
C ASP A 14 -13.91 2.16 13.36
N SER A 15 -15.09 2.75 13.19
CA SER A 15 -15.84 3.39 14.27
C SER A 15 -16.19 2.45 15.42
N ALA A 16 -16.38 1.17 15.12
CA ALA A 16 -16.61 0.15 16.15
C ALA A 16 -15.35 -0.13 16.97
N LEU A 17 -14.18 0.00 16.37
CA LEU A 17 -12.89 -0.26 16.99
C LEU A 17 -12.33 0.96 17.72
N VAL A 18 -12.59 2.17 17.21
CA VAL A 18 -12.23 3.43 17.85
C VAL A 18 -12.96 3.60 19.19
N ARG A 19 -14.19 3.11 19.30
CA ARG A 19 -14.94 3.13 20.56
C ARG A 19 -14.36 2.18 21.61
N LEU A 20 -13.78 1.07 21.18
CA LEU A 20 -13.23 0.05 22.10
C LEU A 20 -11.82 0.38 22.55
N ASN A 21 -11.03 1.09 21.74
CA ASN A 21 -9.63 1.36 22.02
C ASN A 21 -9.20 2.72 21.48
N ARG A 22 -9.26 3.76 22.28
CA ARG A 22 -8.81 5.12 21.93
C ARG A 22 -7.28 5.22 21.73
N GLY A 23 -6.69 4.41 20.98
CA GLY A 23 -5.28 4.43 20.70
C GLY A 23 -4.88 3.16 20.02
N VAL A 24 -4.35 3.26 18.88
CA VAL A 24 -3.63 2.21 18.16
C VAL A 24 -4.34 0.85 18.15
N ILE A 25 -5.39 0.75 17.37
CA ILE A 25 -5.93 -0.56 17.08
C ILE A 25 -5.13 -1.17 15.96
N PHE A 26 -4.19 -1.96 16.34
CA PHE A 26 -3.62 -2.94 15.43
C PHE A 26 -4.41 -4.22 15.62
N ARG A 27 -5.37 -4.49 14.76
CA ARG A 27 -5.80 -5.86 14.63
C ARG A 27 -4.61 -6.67 14.16
N THR A 28 -4.20 -7.60 14.97
CA THR A 28 -3.14 -8.54 14.65
C THR A 28 -3.67 -9.69 13.80
N GLN A 29 -5.00 -9.81 13.70
CA GLN A 29 -5.66 -10.85 12.92
C GLN A 29 -6.22 -10.30 11.60
N PRO A 30 -6.12 -11.07 10.51
CA PRO A 30 -6.65 -10.67 9.21
C PRO A 30 -8.17 -10.55 9.24
N GLY A 31 -8.69 -9.59 8.48
CA GLY A 31 -10.11 -9.40 8.29
C GLY A 31 -10.65 -10.03 7.01
N GLY A 32 -9.78 -10.50 6.13
CA GLY A 32 -10.11 -11.10 4.84
C GLY A 32 -8.91 -11.17 3.91
N GLU A 33 -9.10 -11.70 2.73
CA GLU A 33 -8.12 -11.77 1.66
C GLU A 33 -8.47 -10.76 0.57
N PHE A 34 -7.47 -10.34 -0.22
CA PHE A 34 -7.61 -9.33 -1.24
C PHE A 34 -6.81 -9.72 -2.49
N THR A 35 -7.44 -9.66 -3.64
CA THR A 35 -6.83 -10.03 -4.92
C THR A 35 -6.29 -8.81 -5.66
N LEU A 36 -5.45 -9.04 -6.67
CA LEU A 36 -4.99 -7.97 -7.57
C LEU A 36 -6.17 -7.30 -8.30
N GLU A 37 -7.14 -8.09 -8.72
CA GLU A 37 -8.31 -7.57 -9.44
C GLU A 37 -9.16 -6.66 -8.53
N GLU A 38 -9.37 -7.04 -7.29
CA GLU A 38 -10.05 -6.17 -6.31
C GLU A 38 -9.25 -4.88 -6.04
N LEU A 39 -7.91 -4.94 -6.03
CA LEU A 39 -7.09 -3.74 -5.90
C LEU A 39 -7.20 -2.84 -7.14
N LYS A 40 -7.23 -3.42 -8.34
CA LYS A 40 -7.48 -2.68 -9.59
C LYS A 40 -8.85 -2.02 -9.59
N GLU A 41 -9.88 -2.76 -9.21
CA GLU A 41 -11.24 -2.22 -9.08
C GLU A 41 -11.31 -1.06 -8.09
N LEU A 42 -10.67 -1.19 -6.93
CA LEU A 42 -10.57 -0.10 -5.97
C LEU A 42 -9.72 1.07 -6.46
N ALA A 43 -8.70 0.82 -7.28
CA ALA A 43 -7.93 1.91 -7.87
C ALA A 43 -8.75 2.68 -8.90
N MET A 44 -9.62 2.01 -9.67
CA MET A 44 -10.55 2.65 -10.59
C MET A 44 -11.70 3.36 -9.87
N ASN A 45 -12.16 2.81 -8.75
CA ASN A 45 -13.29 3.29 -7.96
C ASN A 45 -12.89 3.40 -6.47
N PRO A 46 -12.13 4.44 -6.10
CA PRO A 46 -11.58 4.54 -4.75
C PRO A 46 -12.68 4.67 -3.70
N LEU A 47 -12.41 4.17 -2.51
CA LEU A 47 -13.31 4.32 -1.38
C LEU A 47 -13.48 5.80 -1.04
N ASN A 48 -14.71 6.26 -0.91
CA ASN A 48 -15.01 7.62 -0.45
C ASN A 48 -14.89 7.71 1.07
N VAL A 49 -13.66 7.61 1.57
CA VAL A 49 -13.36 7.68 3.00
C VAL A 49 -12.01 8.37 3.23
N GLU A 50 -11.86 8.96 4.41
CA GLU A 50 -10.54 9.45 4.83
C GLU A 50 -9.55 8.30 5.01
N LYS A 51 -8.25 8.59 4.82
CA LYS A 51 -7.15 7.63 4.93
C LYS A 51 -7.26 6.73 6.18
N GLY A 52 -7.67 7.29 7.31
CA GLY A 52 -7.76 6.55 8.57
C GLY A 52 -8.88 5.51 8.61
N PHE A 53 -9.83 5.59 7.70
CA PHE A 53 -10.95 4.65 7.57
C PHE A 53 -10.78 3.67 6.40
N ALA A 54 -9.79 3.86 5.55
CA ALA A 54 -9.48 2.92 4.49
C ALA A 54 -8.86 1.63 5.06
N PRO A 55 -9.17 0.46 4.48
CA PRO A 55 -8.56 -0.80 4.86
C PRO A 55 -7.04 -0.74 4.78
N LEU A 56 -6.36 -1.38 5.73
CA LEU A 56 -4.92 -1.56 5.70
C LEU A 56 -4.61 -2.92 5.08
N ILE A 57 -3.90 -2.91 3.98
CA ILE A 57 -3.49 -4.10 3.23
C ILE A 57 -2.08 -4.47 3.65
N HIS A 58 -1.82 -5.76 3.87
CA HIS A 58 -0.51 -6.27 4.25
C HIS A 58 0.09 -7.15 3.16
N PRO A 59 1.39 -7.03 2.82
CA PRO A 59 2.02 -7.75 1.71
C PRO A 59 2.35 -9.23 2.01
N SER A 60 1.80 -9.78 3.06
CA SER A 60 1.95 -11.20 3.44
C SER A 60 0.60 -11.77 3.83
N ASN A 61 0.35 -13.02 3.47
CA ASN A 61 -0.82 -13.78 3.88
C ASN A 61 -0.60 -14.59 5.18
N ALA A 62 0.33 -14.16 6.04
CA ALA A 62 0.52 -14.71 7.36
C ALA A 62 -0.72 -14.47 8.25
N GLU A 63 -1.01 -15.39 9.18
CA GLU A 63 -2.15 -15.30 10.11
C GLU A 63 -2.11 -14.08 11.06
N GLY A 64 -1.09 -13.23 10.96
CA GLY A 64 -0.97 -12.00 11.74
C GLY A 64 0.21 -11.18 11.27
N LYS A 65 0.25 -9.91 11.66
CA LYS A 65 1.24 -8.93 11.22
C LYS A 65 2.40 -8.67 12.17
N THR A 66 2.56 -9.47 13.22
CA THR A 66 3.75 -9.34 14.07
C THR A 66 4.99 -9.83 13.34
N LYS A 67 6.13 -9.20 13.63
CA LYS A 67 7.41 -9.56 13.01
C LYS A 67 7.75 -11.06 13.15
N GLN A 68 7.40 -11.66 14.28
CA GLN A 68 7.65 -13.08 14.54
C GLN A 68 6.78 -13.98 13.66
N ILE A 69 5.48 -13.68 13.54
CA ILE A 69 4.53 -14.45 12.72
C ILE A 69 4.95 -14.36 11.26
N ILE A 70 5.22 -13.16 10.75
CA ILE A 70 5.63 -12.96 9.36
C ILE A 70 6.94 -13.68 9.05
N LYS A 71 7.94 -13.59 9.94
CA LYS A 71 9.21 -14.29 9.77
C LYS A 71 9.06 -15.82 9.79
N ARG A 72 8.17 -16.35 10.64
CA ARG A 72 7.87 -17.78 10.69
C ARG A 72 7.16 -18.24 9.42
N HIS A 73 6.22 -17.46 8.93
CA HIS A 73 5.52 -17.75 7.68
C HIS A 73 6.45 -17.68 6.48
N ASN A 74 7.39 -16.74 6.49
CA ASN A 74 8.45 -16.53 5.50
C ASN A 74 7.96 -16.44 4.06
N LYS A 75 6.75 -15.88 3.85
CA LYS A 75 6.15 -15.70 2.52
C LYS A 75 5.59 -14.29 2.40
N MET A 76 6.12 -13.55 1.43
CA MET A 76 5.67 -12.20 1.06
C MET A 76 5.17 -12.27 -0.39
N THR A 77 3.97 -11.79 -0.63
CA THR A 77 3.28 -11.95 -1.91
C THR A 77 3.26 -10.69 -2.75
N TRP A 78 3.50 -9.51 -2.13
CA TRP A 78 3.46 -8.23 -2.82
C TRP A 78 4.62 -7.34 -2.43
N LEU A 79 4.98 -6.46 -3.35
CA LEU A 79 5.88 -5.32 -3.11
C LEU A 79 5.05 -4.03 -3.16
N TRP A 80 5.47 -3.03 -2.43
CA TRP A 80 4.80 -1.73 -2.46
C TRP A 80 5.74 -0.61 -2.07
N ILE A 81 5.45 0.61 -2.51
CA ILE A 81 6.23 1.79 -2.15
C ILE A 81 5.31 3.00 -1.98
N ASP A 82 5.62 3.85 -1.02
CA ASP A 82 5.03 5.18 -0.86
C ASP A 82 6.03 6.22 -1.38
N ILE A 83 5.62 7.04 -2.32
CA ILE A 83 6.35 8.21 -2.80
C ILE A 83 5.69 9.43 -2.17
N ASP A 84 6.24 9.90 -1.08
CA ASP A 84 5.71 11.02 -0.29
C ASP A 84 6.47 12.34 -0.51
N SER A 85 7.49 12.33 -1.37
CA SER A 85 8.37 13.49 -1.65
C SER A 85 8.70 13.60 -3.14
N GLY A 86 9.28 14.75 -3.52
CA GLY A 86 9.75 14.96 -4.90
C GLY A 86 8.69 15.47 -5.87
N ASN A 87 7.42 15.53 -5.46
CA ASN A 87 6.32 16.08 -6.27
C ASN A 87 6.26 15.55 -7.71
N LYS A 88 6.55 14.25 -7.91
CA LYS A 88 6.58 13.61 -9.23
C LYS A 88 5.17 13.52 -9.82
N PRO A 89 4.93 13.96 -11.06
CA PRO A 89 3.65 13.70 -11.74
C PRO A 89 3.50 12.20 -12.06
N LEU A 90 2.27 11.72 -12.24
CA LEU A 90 1.99 10.30 -12.55
C LEU A 90 2.78 9.80 -13.76
N SER A 91 2.93 10.64 -14.79
CA SER A 91 3.71 10.30 -15.99
C SER A 91 5.16 9.94 -15.69
N GLU A 92 5.82 10.65 -14.77
CA GLU A 92 7.20 10.34 -14.36
C GLU A 92 7.27 8.98 -13.64
N VAL A 93 6.29 8.69 -12.78
CA VAL A 93 6.21 7.40 -12.08
C VAL A 93 6.01 6.25 -13.06
N ILE A 94 5.18 6.44 -14.07
CA ILE A 94 4.96 5.46 -15.15
C ILE A 94 6.25 5.24 -15.95
N GLU A 95 6.98 6.30 -16.30
CA GLU A 95 8.26 6.17 -17.01
C GLU A 95 9.32 5.43 -16.21
N ILE A 96 9.36 5.61 -14.89
CA ILE A 96 10.21 4.80 -14.01
C ILE A 96 9.82 3.32 -14.11
N CYS A 97 8.53 3.00 -14.03
CA CYS A 97 8.06 1.63 -14.18
C CYS A 97 8.50 1.02 -15.53
N LYS A 98 8.33 1.74 -16.64
CA LYS A 98 8.78 1.29 -17.96
C LYS A 98 10.30 1.06 -18.02
N THR A 99 11.08 2.02 -17.51
CA THR A 99 12.54 1.95 -17.50
C THR A 99 13.06 0.70 -16.79
N TYR A 100 12.42 0.33 -15.68
CA TYR A 100 12.79 -0.85 -14.89
C TYR A 100 11.97 -2.10 -15.24
N GLN A 101 11.18 -2.06 -16.33
CA GLN A 101 10.35 -3.17 -16.81
C GLN A 101 9.42 -3.72 -15.73
N ILE A 102 8.91 -2.84 -14.87
CA ILE A 102 7.93 -3.21 -13.86
C ILE A 102 6.59 -3.39 -14.55
N THR A 103 6.05 -4.58 -14.44
CA THR A 103 4.73 -4.98 -14.93
C THR A 103 3.86 -5.46 -13.75
N ASN A 104 2.58 -5.65 -13.95
CA ASN A 104 1.64 -6.06 -12.91
C ASN A 104 1.66 -5.10 -11.70
N ALA A 105 1.61 -3.80 -11.96
CA ALA A 105 1.57 -2.79 -10.93
C ALA A 105 0.27 -1.99 -10.93
N VAL A 106 -0.17 -1.61 -9.74
CA VAL A 106 -1.26 -0.65 -9.51
C VAL A 106 -0.64 0.59 -8.86
N ILE A 107 -0.79 1.72 -9.54
CA ILE A 107 -0.34 3.03 -9.04
C ILE A 107 -1.59 3.84 -8.70
N TYR A 108 -1.61 4.47 -7.55
CA TYR A 108 -2.69 5.38 -7.15
C TYR A 108 -2.19 6.47 -6.22
N SER A 109 -2.86 7.62 -6.27
CA SER A 109 -2.56 8.73 -5.37
C SER A 109 -2.93 8.38 -3.93
N SER A 110 -2.09 8.74 -2.97
CA SER A 110 -2.44 8.59 -1.56
C SER A 110 -3.53 9.59 -1.19
N ALA A 111 -4.37 9.25 -0.21
CA ALA A 111 -5.45 10.14 0.27
C ALA A 111 -4.98 11.50 0.82
N SER A 112 -3.69 11.72 0.95
CA SER A 112 -3.08 13.00 1.34
C SER A 112 -2.42 13.76 0.18
N ALA A 113 -2.48 13.22 -1.05
CA ALA A 113 -1.93 13.89 -2.23
C ALA A 113 -2.64 15.22 -2.49
N CYS A 114 -1.88 16.24 -2.82
CA CYS A 114 -2.35 17.59 -3.16
C CYS A 114 -3.26 18.24 -2.10
N ARG A 115 -3.28 17.74 -0.87
CA ARG A 115 -4.08 18.31 0.23
C ARG A 115 -3.29 19.30 1.05
N GLU A 116 -4.00 20.26 1.59
CA GLU A 116 -3.43 21.14 2.60
C GLU A 116 -3.29 20.41 3.95
N LYS A 117 -2.13 20.56 4.58
CA LYS A 117 -1.86 20.05 5.92
C LYS A 117 -1.07 21.11 6.69
N ALA A 118 -1.64 21.62 7.76
CA ALA A 118 -1.04 22.67 8.59
C ALA A 118 -0.59 23.89 7.77
N GLY A 119 -1.40 24.37 6.83
CA GLY A 119 -1.12 25.53 5.99
C GLY A 119 -0.14 25.26 4.84
N ILE A 120 0.28 24.01 4.63
CA ILE A 120 1.20 23.63 3.54
C ILE A 120 0.47 22.68 2.59
N THR A 121 0.37 23.08 1.33
CA THR A 121 -0.15 22.20 0.27
C THR A 121 0.84 21.08 0.02
N GLN A 122 0.41 19.85 0.20
CA GLN A 122 1.19 18.66 -0.13
C GLN A 122 1.28 18.53 -1.65
N GLY A 123 2.41 18.03 -2.15
CA GLY A 123 2.56 17.70 -3.56
C GLY A 123 1.89 16.37 -3.94
N TYR A 124 2.19 15.90 -5.14
CA TYR A 124 1.82 14.56 -5.57
C TYR A 124 2.40 13.51 -4.62
N ARG A 125 1.59 12.52 -4.30
CA ARG A 125 1.97 11.40 -3.44
C ARG A 125 1.39 10.12 -4.01
N TRP A 126 2.24 9.17 -4.27
CA TRP A 126 1.86 7.94 -4.95
C TRP A 126 2.08 6.74 -4.07
N ARG A 127 1.21 5.76 -4.24
CA ARG A 127 1.43 4.40 -3.80
C ARG A 127 1.50 3.50 -5.01
N ILE A 128 2.54 2.69 -5.05
CA ILE A 128 2.74 1.70 -6.10
C ILE A 128 2.69 0.34 -5.43
N VAL A 129 1.86 -0.54 -5.93
CA VAL A 129 1.73 -1.93 -5.48
C VAL A 129 2.06 -2.83 -6.65
N ILE A 130 2.99 -3.75 -6.45
CA ILE A 130 3.53 -4.61 -7.51
C ILE A 130 3.32 -6.06 -7.10
N LEU A 131 2.75 -6.86 -8.02
CA LEU A 131 2.64 -8.30 -7.85
C LEU A 131 3.85 -8.98 -8.50
N PRO A 132 4.77 -9.54 -7.72
CA PRO A 132 5.85 -10.35 -8.28
C PRO A 132 5.31 -11.68 -8.83
N ASN A 133 6.01 -12.24 -9.81
CA ASN A 133 5.61 -13.52 -10.43
C ASN A 133 5.68 -14.72 -9.45
N LEU A 134 6.44 -14.59 -8.39
CA LEU A 134 6.63 -15.62 -7.35
C LEU A 134 6.58 -14.98 -5.96
N SER A 135 6.09 -15.73 -4.99
CA SER A 135 6.20 -15.32 -3.60
C SER A 135 7.67 -15.27 -3.18
N LEU A 136 8.02 -14.28 -2.38
CA LEU A 136 9.36 -13.99 -1.93
C LEU A 136 9.57 -14.47 -0.50
N SER A 137 10.78 -14.91 -0.16
CA SER A 137 11.17 -14.99 1.24
C SER A 137 11.18 -13.59 1.88
N VAL A 138 11.12 -13.52 3.21
CA VAL A 138 11.17 -12.22 3.92
C VAL A 138 12.46 -11.46 3.61
N ASP A 139 13.59 -12.15 3.42
CA ASP A 139 14.88 -11.50 3.19
C ASP A 139 15.01 -11.03 1.72
N ASP A 140 14.57 -11.84 0.74
CA ASP A 140 14.50 -11.41 -0.66
C ASP A 140 13.54 -10.24 -0.82
N TRP A 141 12.38 -10.30 -0.16
CA TRP A 141 11.40 -9.22 -0.17
C TRP A 141 11.99 -7.91 0.34
N LYS A 142 12.74 -7.94 1.45
CA LYS A 142 13.40 -6.74 1.98
C LYS A 142 14.41 -6.17 1.01
N THR A 143 15.22 -7.03 0.37
CA THR A 143 16.20 -6.60 -0.62
C THR A 143 15.52 -5.90 -1.78
N MET A 144 14.44 -6.47 -2.30
CA MET A 144 13.65 -5.87 -3.38
C MET A 144 12.96 -4.58 -2.94
N GLN A 145 12.41 -4.51 -1.73
CA GLN A 145 11.78 -3.30 -1.17
C GLN A 145 12.78 -2.15 -1.06
N VAL A 146 14.00 -2.41 -0.60
CA VAL A 146 15.06 -1.39 -0.54
C VAL A 146 15.43 -0.90 -1.93
N SER A 147 15.54 -1.80 -2.90
CA SER A 147 15.81 -1.44 -4.30
C SER A 147 14.69 -0.58 -4.88
N LEU A 148 13.43 -0.95 -4.67
CA LEU A 148 12.28 -0.14 -5.10
C LEU A 148 12.26 1.23 -4.43
N ALA A 149 12.49 1.31 -3.12
CA ALA A 149 12.59 2.59 -2.41
C ALA A 149 13.64 3.50 -3.03
N SER A 150 14.79 2.96 -3.40
CA SER A 150 15.87 3.70 -4.06
C SER A 150 15.49 4.17 -5.48
N ILE A 151 14.87 3.29 -6.27
CA ILE A 151 14.45 3.57 -7.66
C ILE A 151 13.41 4.71 -7.70
N PHE A 152 12.41 4.63 -6.86
CA PHE A 152 11.30 5.60 -6.86
C PHE A 152 11.54 6.82 -5.98
N GLY A 153 12.58 6.80 -5.13
CA GLY A 153 12.78 7.83 -4.11
C GLY A 153 11.72 7.77 -3.02
N GLY A 154 11.23 6.58 -2.71
CA GLY A 154 10.18 6.35 -1.72
C GLY A 154 10.71 6.21 -0.29
N GLY A 155 9.78 6.22 0.67
CA GLY A 155 10.09 6.07 2.09
C GLY A 155 10.51 4.64 2.46
N PHE A 156 11.56 4.51 3.28
CA PHE A 156 12.04 3.21 3.78
C PHE A 156 11.08 2.56 4.81
N GLU A 157 9.99 3.24 5.19
CA GLU A 157 8.93 2.63 6.00
C GLU A 157 8.31 1.41 5.32
N ALA A 158 8.21 1.43 4.00
CA ALA A 158 7.74 0.30 3.18
C ALA A 158 8.63 -0.94 3.30
N CYS A 159 9.89 -0.80 3.74
CA CYS A 159 10.82 -1.92 3.94
C CYS A 159 10.61 -2.67 5.27
N ARG A 160 9.69 -2.22 6.13
CA ARG A 160 9.36 -2.89 7.38
C ARG A 160 8.35 -4.01 7.14
N ILE A 161 8.71 -5.24 7.46
CA ILE A 161 7.88 -6.43 7.15
C ILE A 161 6.50 -6.42 7.80
N GLN A 162 6.30 -5.69 8.89
CA GLN A 162 5.00 -5.54 9.56
C GLN A 162 4.23 -4.30 9.09
N GLN A 163 4.79 -3.54 8.16
CA GLN A 163 4.13 -2.37 7.60
C GLN A 163 3.19 -2.77 6.47
N GLY A 164 1.95 -2.34 6.57
CA GLY A 164 0.98 -2.41 5.48
C GLY A 164 0.77 -1.04 4.83
N PHE A 165 -0.03 -1.02 3.80
CA PHE A 165 -0.44 0.19 3.08
C PHE A 165 -1.96 0.31 3.05
N TYR A 166 -2.47 1.53 2.97
CA TYR A 166 -3.91 1.76 2.88
C TYR A 166 -4.41 1.50 1.48
N ALA A 167 -5.60 0.89 1.38
CA ALA A 167 -6.31 0.72 0.12
C ALA A 167 -6.57 2.07 -0.58
N PRO A 168 -6.81 2.07 -1.90
CA PRO A 168 -7.21 3.26 -2.64
C PRO A 168 -8.41 3.95 -2.00
N SER A 169 -8.24 5.21 -1.62
CA SER A 169 -9.29 6.02 -1.00
C SER A 169 -9.11 7.49 -1.31
N CYS A 170 -10.23 8.16 -1.54
CA CYS A 170 -10.30 9.59 -1.76
C CYS A 170 -11.56 10.12 -1.09
N CYS A 171 -11.48 11.18 -0.30
CA CYS A 171 -12.69 11.88 0.15
C CYS A 171 -13.21 12.79 -0.95
N ASP A 172 -14.46 13.21 -0.82
CA ASP A 172 -15.09 14.19 -1.70
C ASP A 172 -14.15 15.38 -1.99
N GLU A 173 -14.06 15.79 -3.25
CA GLU A 173 -13.22 16.90 -3.74
C GLU A 173 -11.70 16.68 -3.57
N GLY A 174 -11.26 15.50 -3.15
CA GLY A 174 -9.84 15.17 -3.06
C GLY A 174 -9.21 14.90 -4.42
N TYR A 175 -7.91 15.20 -4.54
CA TYR A 175 -7.13 14.78 -5.71
C TYR A 175 -7.01 13.25 -5.76
N TYR A 176 -7.34 12.68 -6.93
CA TYR A 176 -7.15 11.26 -7.17
C TYR A 176 -6.79 10.98 -8.63
N GLU A 177 -5.71 10.25 -8.82
CA GLU A 177 -5.31 9.67 -10.09
C GLU A 177 -4.80 8.25 -9.87
N TYR A 178 -4.85 7.42 -10.91
CA TYR A 178 -4.33 6.05 -10.89
C TYR A 178 -3.80 5.63 -12.25
N SER A 179 -3.02 4.56 -12.27
CA SER A 179 -2.61 3.84 -13.48
C SER A 179 -2.48 2.35 -13.19
N LEU A 180 -2.82 1.55 -14.17
CA LEU A 180 -2.64 0.10 -14.17
C LEU A 180 -1.54 -0.25 -15.19
N ILE A 181 -0.56 -1.05 -14.77
CA ILE A 181 0.59 -1.45 -15.59
C ILE A 181 0.64 -2.96 -15.70
#